data_ca430fc705dd437c4aff7f889da991d3
#
_entry.id   ca430fc705dd437c4aff7f889da991d3
#
_cell.length_a   1.000
_cell.length_b   1.000
_cell.length_c   1.000
_cell.angle_alpha   90.00
_cell.angle_beta   90.00
_cell.angle_gamma   90.00
#
_symmetry.space_group_name_H-M   'P 1'
#
loop_
_entity.id
_entity.type
_entity.pdbx_description
1 polymer ?
#
loop_
_entity_poly.entity_id
_entity_poly.type
_entity_poly.pdbx_seq_one_letter_code
_entity_poly.pdbx_strand_id
1 'polypeptide(L)'
;MEFMTGSDAVHHTANQWNSTAALLAATPAPVGREAMWVQALAFLKVGHHDGAHLVASVLVVDAGGLVLLARHRRYRQWGPLGGHLDPNDAGLCAAAARELFEEAGLVPNVYPTPIDVRLSSYPCRTVAEPVLHLDVQFVASTTASAPTLVAGDELTRLQWCGAPDLTSLSSAAAELVGRARSAATWRC
;
A
#
# COMPACT_ATOMS: atom_id res chain seq x y z
N MET A 1 -9.36 4.84 35.42
CA MET A 1 -8.31 4.27 34.55
C MET A 1 -8.90 2.99 33.96
N GLU A 2 -9.81 3.19 32.98
CA GLU A 2 -10.50 2.09 32.30
C GLU A 2 -9.58 1.54 31.22
N PHE A 3 -9.17 0.30 31.39
CA PHE A 3 -8.54 -0.48 30.33
C PHE A 3 -9.58 -0.74 29.26
N MET A 4 -9.44 -0.08 28.13
CA MET A 4 -10.21 -0.43 26.92
C MET A 4 -9.77 -1.84 26.47
N THR A 5 -10.51 -2.84 26.90
CA THR A 5 -10.47 -4.20 26.38
C THR A 5 -11.36 -4.26 25.15
N GLY A 6 -10.91 -3.66 24.06
CA GLY A 6 -11.47 -3.85 22.73
C GLY A 6 -10.43 -4.56 21.89
N SER A 7 -10.66 -5.82 21.59
CA SER A 7 -9.95 -6.55 20.56
C SER A 7 -10.33 -5.94 19.20
N ASP A 8 -9.62 -4.89 18.78
CA ASP A 8 -9.72 -4.34 17.44
C ASP A 8 -8.97 -5.27 16.46
N ALA A 9 -9.39 -6.53 16.44
CA ALA A 9 -8.92 -7.46 15.42
C ALA A 9 -9.40 -6.95 14.06
N VAL A 10 -8.47 -6.72 13.13
CA VAL A 10 -8.82 -6.36 11.76
C VAL A 10 -9.56 -7.53 11.14
N HIS A 11 -10.83 -7.35 10.84
CA HIS A 11 -11.67 -8.34 10.19
C HIS A 11 -12.11 -7.79 8.83
N HIS A 12 -11.74 -8.50 7.77
CA HIS A 12 -12.19 -8.16 6.42
C HIS A 12 -13.42 -9.00 6.06
N THR A 13 -14.38 -8.36 5.43
CA THR A 13 -15.62 -9.03 4.97
C THR A 13 -15.33 -9.96 3.79
N ALA A 14 -16.18 -10.97 3.61
CA ALA A 14 -16.13 -11.84 2.42
C ALA A 14 -16.22 -11.02 1.11
N ASN A 15 -16.97 -9.90 1.11
CA ASN A 15 -17.08 -9.03 -0.05
C ASN A 15 -15.75 -8.31 -0.37
N GLN A 16 -14.99 -7.89 0.66
CA GLN A 16 -13.68 -7.27 0.46
C GLN A 16 -12.67 -8.26 -0.12
N TRP A 17 -12.66 -9.50 0.36
CA TRP A 17 -11.84 -10.57 -0.21
C TRP A 17 -12.21 -10.88 -1.66
N ASN A 18 -13.51 -11.02 -1.96
CA ASN A 18 -14.00 -11.31 -3.30
C ASN A 18 -13.72 -10.17 -4.29
N SER A 19 -13.91 -8.91 -3.87
CA SER A 19 -13.60 -7.75 -4.71
C SER A 19 -12.10 -7.63 -4.99
N THR A 20 -11.25 -7.94 -4.01
CA THR A 20 -9.79 -8.00 -4.20
C THR A 20 -9.41 -9.10 -5.19
N ALA A 21 -10.01 -10.28 -5.07
CA ALA A 21 -9.78 -11.38 -6.01
C ALA A 21 -10.19 -11.02 -7.44
N ALA A 22 -11.35 -10.38 -7.61
CA ALA A 22 -11.85 -9.92 -8.91
C ALA A 22 -10.92 -8.84 -9.51
N LEU A 23 -10.45 -7.89 -8.71
CA LEU A 23 -9.51 -6.86 -9.14
C LEU A 23 -8.21 -7.48 -9.66
N LEU A 24 -7.59 -8.37 -8.91
CA LEU A 24 -6.33 -9.01 -9.31
C LEU A 24 -6.51 -9.95 -10.51
N ALA A 25 -7.64 -10.64 -10.61
CA ALA A 25 -7.93 -11.51 -11.75
C ALA A 25 -8.15 -10.71 -13.06
N ALA A 26 -8.69 -9.50 -12.95
CA ALA A 26 -8.91 -8.61 -14.09
C ALA A 26 -7.66 -7.79 -14.48
N THR A 27 -6.62 -7.79 -13.65
CA THR A 27 -5.40 -7.00 -13.88
C THR A 27 -4.28 -7.91 -14.37
N PRO A 28 -3.67 -7.63 -15.53
CA PRO A 28 -2.47 -8.35 -15.96
C PRO A 28 -1.33 -8.18 -14.95
N ALA A 29 -0.64 -9.26 -14.63
CA ALA A 29 0.54 -9.20 -13.77
C ALA A 29 1.60 -8.29 -14.41
N PRO A 30 2.22 -7.38 -13.64
CA PRO A 30 3.34 -6.60 -14.13
C PRO A 30 4.51 -7.51 -14.51
N VAL A 31 5.30 -7.10 -15.51
CA VAL A 31 6.46 -7.84 -15.97
C VAL A 31 7.42 -8.15 -14.82
N GLY A 32 7.80 -9.42 -14.68
CA GLY A 32 8.66 -9.91 -13.60
C GLY A 32 7.95 -10.12 -12.25
N ARG A 33 6.61 -9.96 -12.20
CA ARG A 33 5.81 -10.18 -11.00
C ARG A 33 4.80 -11.31 -11.12
N GLU A 34 4.84 -12.06 -12.21
CA GLU A 34 3.89 -13.12 -12.55
C GLU A 34 3.77 -14.17 -11.44
N ALA A 35 4.90 -14.58 -10.87
CA ALA A 35 4.93 -15.56 -9.78
C ALA A 35 4.22 -15.05 -8.51
N MET A 36 4.47 -13.80 -8.11
CA MET A 36 3.81 -13.18 -6.96
C MET A 36 2.32 -12.98 -7.20
N TRP A 37 1.95 -12.63 -8.44
CA TRP A 37 0.55 -12.47 -8.82
C TRP A 37 -0.21 -13.79 -8.74
N VAL A 38 0.40 -14.88 -9.25
CA VAL A 38 -0.16 -16.24 -9.15
C VAL A 38 -0.31 -16.67 -7.69
N GLN A 39 0.69 -16.38 -6.85
CA GLN A 39 0.62 -16.68 -5.40
C GLN A 39 -0.52 -15.92 -4.71
N ALA A 40 -0.68 -14.63 -5.01
CA ALA A 40 -1.76 -13.82 -4.47
C ALA A 40 -3.14 -14.33 -4.90
N LEU A 41 -3.31 -14.66 -6.18
CA LEU A 41 -4.55 -15.25 -6.68
C LEU A 41 -4.83 -16.63 -6.09
N ALA A 42 -3.81 -17.46 -5.91
CA ALA A 42 -3.95 -18.75 -5.26
C ALA A 42 -4.37 -18.60 -3.80
N PHE A 43 -3.76 -17.66 -3.07
CA PHE A 43 -4.14 -17.33 -1.71
C PHE A 43 -5.61 -16.90 -1.63
N LEU A 44 -6.05 -15.99 -2.50
CA LEU A 44 -7.42 -15.49 -2.52
C LEU A 44 -8.47 -16.58 -2.86
N LYS A 45 -8.08 -17.63 -3.59
CA LYS A 45 -8.97 -18.76 -3.95
C LYS A 45 -9.24 -19.73 -2.79
N VAL A 46 -8.40 -19.76 -1.77
CA VAL A 46 -8.55 -20.71 -0.65
C VAL A 46 -9.81 -20.43 0.17
N GLY A 47 -10.31 -19.19 0.19
CA GLY A 47 -11.58 -18.81 0.78
C GLY A 47 -11.61 -18.78 2.32
N HIS A 48 -10.52 -19.19 2.98
CA HIS A 48 -10.33 -19.11 4.42
C HIS A 48 -9.16 -18.17 4.71
N HIS A 49 -9.49 -16.94 5.11
CA HIS A 49 -8.51 -15.90 5.36
C HIS A 49 -8.48 -15.49 6.83
N ASP A 50 -8.82 -16.42 7.73
CA ASP A 50 -8.87 -16.18 9.17
C ASP A 50 -7.49 -15.71 9.67
N GLY A 51 -7.47 -14.55 10.29
CA GLY A 51 -6.25 -13.91 10.78
C GLY A 51 -5.35 -13.31 9.71
N ALA A 52 -5.71 -13.34 8.42
CA ALA A 52 -4.98 -12.61 7.39
C ALA A 52 -5.55 -11.21 7.18
N HIS A 53 -4.69 -10.28 6.73
CA HIS A 53 -5.07 -8.89 6.54
C HIS A 53 -4.92 -8.45 5.08
N LEU A 54 -5.89 -7.63 4.62
CA LEU A 54 -5.78 -6.86 3.38
C LEU A 54 -5.14 -5.52 3.68
N VAL A 55 -4.16 -5.16 2.86
CA VAL A 55 -3.44 -3.89 2.92
C VAL A 55 -3.48 -3.23 1.55
N ALA A 56 -3.66 -1.92 1.53
CA ALA A 56 -3.53 -1.11 0.34
C ALA A 56 -2.38 -0.13 0.52
N SER A 57 -1.32 -0.29 -0.27
CA SER A 57 -0.19 0.63 -0.29
C SER A 57 -0.19 1.48 -1.56
N VAL A 58 0.37 2.69 -1.47
CA VAL A 58 0.42 3.61 -2.60
C VAL A 58 1.72 4.39 -2.64
N LEU A 59 2.31 4.48 -3.83
CA LEU A 59 3.40 5.42 -4.13
C LEU A 59 2.84 6.63 -4.85
N VAL A 60 3.20 7.82 -4.38
CA VAL A 60 2.81 9.07 -5.03
C VAL A 60 3.97 9.56 -5.88
N VAL A 61 3.69 9.87 -7.15
CA VAL A 61 4.64 10.51 -8.07
C VAL A 61 4.19 11.95 -8.27
N ASP A 62 5.08 12.91 -8.05
CA ASP A 62 4.79 14.33 -8.26
C ASP A 62 4.96 14.74 -9.74
N ALA A 63 4.58 15.97 -10.06
CA ALA A 63 4.72 16.52 -11.41
C ALA A 63 6.19 16.60 -11.89
N GLY A 64 7.16 16.60 -10.99
CA GLY A 64 8.60 16.57 -11.29
C GLY A 64 9.20 15.17 -11.40
N GLY A 65 8.40 14.09 -11.16
CA GLY A 65 8.88 12.71 -11.15
C GLY A 65 9.55 12.29 -9.84
N LEU A 66 9.44 13.10 -8.77
CA LEU A 66 9.84 12.68 -7.43
C LEU A 66 8.81 11.68 -6.89
N VAL A 67 9.27 10.75 -6.06
CA VAL A 67 8.42 9.75 -5.43
C VAL A 67 8.36 10.01 -3.93
N LEU A 68 7.15 10.02 -3.37
CA LEU A 68 6.95 10.15 -1.94
C LEU A 68 7.21 8.80 -1.26
N LEU A 69 8.10 8.84 -0.27
CA LEU A 69 8.39 7.71 0.61
C LEU A 69 8.12 8.09 2.06
N ALA A 70 7.65 7.12 2.82
CA ALA A 70 7.42 7.20 4.24
C ALA A 70 8.42 6.35 5.01
N ARG A 71 8.89 6.85 6.15
CA ARG A 71 9.67 6.06 7.10
C ARG A 71 8.78 5.65 8.26
N HIS A 72 8.34 4.40 8.26
CA HIS A 72 7.47 3.88 9.29
C HIS A 72 8.16 3.78 10.65
N ARG A 73 7.51 4.27 11.68
CA ARG A 73 8.05 4.30 13.07
C ARG A 73 8.41 2.90 13.56
N ARG A 74 7.53 1.92 13.31
CA ARG A 74 7.69 0.55 13.78
C ARG A 74 8.80 -0.21 13.08
N TYR A 75 8.84 -0.16 11.74
CA TYR A 75 9.78 -0.96 10.95
C TYR A 75 11.10 -0.25 10.67
N ARG A 76 11.17 1.06 10.92
CA ARG A 76 12.34 1.93 10.67
C ARG A 76 12.87 1.83 9.23
N GLN A 77 12.01 1.42 8.30
CA GLN A 77 12.31 1.25 6.87
C GLN A 77 11.53 2.29 6.05
N TRP A 78 12.10 2.65 4.91
CA TRP A 78 11.44 3.44 3.90
C TRP A 78 10.55 2.56 3.03
N GLY A 79 9.34 2.99 2.75
CA GLY A 79 8.37 2.27 1.94
C GLY A 79 7.28 3.20 1.40
N PRO A 80 6.29 2.61 0.72
CA PRO A 80 5.08 3.32 0.32
C PRO A 80 4.28 3.74 1.55
N LEU A 81 3.34 4.67 1.37
CA LEU A 81 2.28 4.95 2.32
C LEU A 81 1.19 3.88 2.20
N GLY A 82 0.40 3.70 3.26
CA GLY A 82 -0.72 2.77 3.23
C GLY A 82 -0.91 1.99 4.52
N GLY A 83 -2.04 1.31 4.59
CA GLY A 83 -2.45 0.56 5.77
C GLY A 83 -3.53 -0.46 5.48
N HIS A 84 -4.14 -0.95 6.55
CA HIS A 84 -5.19 -1.96 6.48
C HIS A 84 -6.45 -1.42 5.82
N LEU A 85 -7.12 -2.28 5.07
CA LEU A 85 -8.45 -1.99 4.55
C LEU A 85 -9.44 -1.91 5.72
N ASP A 86 -10.10 -0.76 5.88
CA ASP A 86 -11.14 -0.55 6.88
C ASP A 86 -12.47 -1.18 6.40
N PRO A 87 -13.33 -1.68 7.31
CA PRO A 87 -14.66 -2.19 6.95
C PRO A 87 -15.53 -1.20 6.15
N ASN A 88 -15.32 0.10 6.32
CA ASN A 88 -16.07 1.15 5.65
C ASN A 88 -15.45 1.59 4.31
N ASP A 89 -14.26 1.13 3.98
CA ASP A 89 -13.64 1.44 2.70
C ASP A 89 -14.42 0.80 1.54
N ALA A 90 -14.72 1.58 0.52
CA ALA A 90 -15.40 1.09 -0.68
C ALA A 90 -14.56 0.09 -1.50
N GLY A 91 -13.30 -0.11 -1.13
CA GLY A 91 -12.35 -1.04 -1.73
C GLY A 91 -10.91 -0.55 -1.57
N LEU A 92 -9.96 -1.29 -2.11
CA LEU A 92 -8.53 -1.03 -1.93
C LEU A 92 -8.07 0.37 -2.39
N CYS A 93 -8.61 0.89 -3.50
CA CYS A 93 -8.29 2.26 -3.93
C CYS A 93 -8.78 3.33 -2.95
N ALA A 94 -9.96 3.12 -2.34
CA ALA A 94 -10.50 4.03 -1.34
C ALA A 94 -9.65 3.99 -0.06
N ALA A 95 -9.24 2.80 0.36
CA ALA A 95 -8.30 2.61 1.47
C ALA A 95 -6.98 3.34 1.19
N ALA A 96 -6.37 3.14 0.02
CA ALA A 96 -5.13 3.81 -0.37
C ALA A 96 -5.27 5.35 -0.35
N ALA A 97 -6.41 5.88 -0.80
CA ALA A 97 -6.67 7.32 -0.78
C ALA A 97 -6.87 7.85 0.65
N ARG A 98 -7.57 7.12 1.51
CA ARG A 98 -7.76 7.46 2.93
C ARG A 98 -6.41 7.50 3.65
N GLU A 99 -5.59 6.47 3.50
CA GLU A 99 -4.26 6.38 4.09
C GLU A 99 -3.35 7.53 3.64
N LEU A 100 -3.38 7.91 2.35
CA LEU A 100 -2.63 9.08 1.87
C LEU A 100 -3.05 10.37 2.57
N PHE A 101 -4.34 10.54 2.81
CA PHE A 101 -4.82 11.71 3.53
C PHE A 101 -4.41 11.68 5.00
N GLU A 102 -4.55 10.54 5.66
CA GLU A 102 -4.22 10.37 7.08
C GLU A 102 -2.72 10.48 7.35
N GLU A 103 -1.91 9.87 6.49
CA GLU A 103 -0.46 9.78 6.68
C GLU A 103 0.32 10.97 6.13
N ALA A 104 -0.18 11.66 5.10
CA ALA A 104 0.55 12.72 4.42
C ALA A 104 -0.24 14.01 4.16
N GLY A 105 -1.53 14.05 4.49
CA GLY A 105 -2.40 15.19 4.21
C GLY A 105 -2.66 15.41 2.72
N LEU A 106 -2.42 14.39 1.87
CA LEU A 106 -2.57 14.49 0.42
C LEU A 106 -3.90 13.92 -0.07
N VAL A 107 -4.47 14.55 -1.08
CA VAL A 107 -5.65 14.08 -1.82
C VAL A 107 -5.28 13.94 -3.30
N PRO A 108 -4.38 13.01 -3.65
CA PRO A 108 -3.98 12.80 -5.03
C PRO A 108 -4.96 11.88 -5.76
N ASN A 109 -4.83 11.83 -7.08
CA ASN A 109 -5.55 10.86 -7.88
C ASN A 109 -4.88 9.48 -7.79
N VAL A 110 -5.51 8.53 -7.09
CA VAL A 110 -5.07 7.13 -7.03
C VAL A 110 -5.57 6.40 -8.27
N TYR A 111 -4.65 5.80 -9.03
CA TYR A 111 -5.03 5.00 -10.20
C TYR A 111 -5.56 3.63 -9.77
N PRO A 112 -6.71 3.20 -10.34
CA PRO A 112 -7.39 1.99 -9.86
C PRO A 112 -6.71 0.66 -10.24
N THR A 113 -5.72 0.71 -11.13
CA THR A 113 -4.99 -0.49 -11.56
C THR A 113 -3.80 -0.72 -10.63
N PRO A 114 -3.73 -1.87 -9.93
CA PRO A 114 -2.56 -2.23 -9.14
C PRO A 114 -1.30 -2.31 -9.97
N ILE A 115 -0.18 -1.86 -9.40
CA ILE A 115 1.15 -1.94 -10.02
C ILE A 115 2.01 -3.05 -9.44
N ASP A 116 1.63 -3.57 -8.29
CA ASP A 116 2.29 -4.71 -7.64
C ASP A 116 1.38 -5.35 -6.60
N VAL A 117 1.77 -6.56 -6.17
CA VAL A 117 1.13 -7.29 -5.07
C VAL A 117 2.20 -8.00 -4.25
N ARG A 118 1.98 -8.10 -2.95
CA ARG A 118 2.93 -8.74 -2.04
C ARG A 118 2.19 -9.56 -0.97
N LEU A 119 2.68 -10.78 -0.75
CA LEU A 119 2.33 -11.57 0.43
C LEU A 119 3.50 -11.54 1.40
N SER A 120 3.26 -11.15 2.64
CA SER A 120 4.29 -11.07 3.68
C SER A 120 3.69 -11.31 5.05
N SER A 121 4.48 -11.92 5.94
CA SER A 121 4.07 -12.18 7.32
C SER A 121 4.89 -11.33 8.27
N TYR A 122 4.20 -10.51 9.07
CA TYR A 122 4.81 -9.68 10.11
C TYR A 122 3.80 -9.35 11.21
N PRO A 123 4.26 -9.01 12.43
CA PRO A 123 3.37 -8.53 13.49
C PRO A 123 2.72 -7.20 13.08
N CYS A 124 1.44 -7.07 13.25
CA CYS A 124 0.77 -5.79 13.03
C CYS A 124 0.39 -5.11 14.36
N ARG A 125 -0.25 -3.93 14.26
CA ARG A 125 -0.59 -3.12 15.44
C ARG A 125 -1.63 -3.80 16.33
N THR A 126 -2.54 -4.56 15.73
CA THR A 126 -3.65 -5.22 16.41
C THR A 126 -3.31 -6.62 16.92
N VAL A 127 -2.26 -7.26 16.37
CA VAL A 127 -1.86 -8.63 16.72
C VAL A 127 -0.35 -8.69 16.88
N ALA A 128 0.12 -9.18 18.05
CA ALA A 128 1.54 -9.27 18.36
C ALA A 128 2.24 -10.38 17.56
N GLU A 129 1.52 -11.47 17.27
CA GLU A 129 2.03 -12.56 16.46
C GLU A 129 2.08 -12.18 14.98
N PRO A 130 3.03 -12.73 14.20
CA PRO A 130 3.08 -12.50 12.77
C PRO A 130 1.81 -13.00 12.08
N VAL A 131 1.12 -12.12 11.37
CA VAL A 131 -0.03 -12.47 10.52
C VAL A 131 0.29 -12.24 9.06
N LEU A 132 -0.38 -12.97 8.19
CA LEU A 132 -0.20 -12.84 6.74
C LEU A 132 -0.91 -11.57 6.25
N HIS A 133 -0.20 -10.76 5.48
CA HIS A 133 -0.73 -9.57 4.84
C HIS A 133 -0.68 -9.75 3.34
N LEU A 134 -1.81 -9.54 2.68
CA LEU A 134 -1.89 -9.34 1.24
C LEU A 134 -1.92 -7.84 0.97
N ASP A 135 -0.77 -7.29 0.56
CA ASP A 135 -0.60 -5.88 0.21
C ASP A 135 -0.77 -5.71 -1.29
N VAL A 136 -1.79 -4.95 -1.70
CA VAL A 136 -2.03 -4.57 -3.10
C VAL A 136 -1.56 -3.13 -3.28
N GLN A 137 -0.63 -2.92 -4.21
CA GLN A 137 0.12 -1.69 -4.33
C GLN A 137 -0.33 -0.87 -5.55
N PHE A 138 -0.58 0.41 -5.32
CA PHE A 138 -1.09 1.37 -6.30
C PHE A 138 -0.07 2.48 -6.57
N VAL A 139 -0.36 3.27 -7.58
CA VAL A 139 0.30 4.55 -7.81
C VAL A 139 -0.72 5.68 -7.80
N ALA A 140 -0.30 6.82 -7.31
CA ALA A 140 -1.04 8.07 -7.39
C ALA A 140 -0.15 9.16 -7.98
N SER A 141 -0.74 10.19 -8.54
CA SER A 141 0.00 11.35 -9.01
C SER A 141 -0.56 12.65 -8.45
N THR A 142 0.31 13.65 -8.32
CA THR A 142 -0.08 15.02 -8.01
C THR A 142 0.26 15.92 -9.19
N THR A 143 -0.51 17.00 -9.36
CA THR A 143 -0.23 18.04 -10.36
C THR A 143 0.77 19.06 -9.86
N ALA A 144 1.04 19.12 -8.58
CA ALA A 144 2.03 19.99 -7.96
C ALA A 144 3.37 19.27 -7.83
N SER A 145 4.47 20.01 -7.95
CA SER A 145 5.81 19.51 -7.64
C SER A 145 6.06 19.60 -6.14
N ALA A 146 6.47 18.49 -5.52
CA ALA A 146 6.77 18.35 -4.10
C ALA A 146 5.77 19.09 -3.18
N PRO A 147 4.45 18.77 -3.24
CA PRO A 147 3.48 19.45 -2.39
C PRO A 147 3.82 19.32 -0.91
N THR A 148 3.36 20.27 -0.11
CA THR A 148 3.56 20.27 1.34
C THR A 148 2.91 19.04 1.98
N LEU A 149 3.63 18.41 2.88
CA LEU A 149 3.23 17.17 3.56
C LEU A 149 2.89 17.46 5.02
N VAL A 150 1.88 16.77 5.52
CA VAL A 150 1.53 16.76 6.95
C VAL A 150 1.64 15.32 7.42
N ALA A 151 2.71 15.00 8.13
CA ALA A 151 2.95 13.64 8.59
C ALA A 151 1.95 13.21 9.68
N GLY A 152 1.35 12.05 9.50
CA GLY A 152 0.55 11.39 10.51
C GLY A 152 1.42 10.78 11.64
N ASP A 153 0.76 10.34 12.72
CA ASP A 153 1.42 9.88 13.95
C ASP A 153 2.20 8.56 13.79
N GLU A 154 1.88 7.75 12.79
CA GLU A 154 2.51 6.45 12.56
C GLU A 154 3.85 6.55 11.84
N LEU A 155 4.15 7.71 11.27
CA LEU A 155 5.37 7.97 10.51
C LEU A 155 6.39 8.75 11.33
N THR A 156 7.66 8.48 11.07
CA THR A 156 8.77 9.30 11.61
C THR A 156 9.24 10.34 10.61
N ARG A 157 9.03 10.13 9.33
CA ARG A 157 9.45 11.01 8.25
C ARG A 157 8.71 10.73 6.96
N LEU A 158 8.41 11.80 6.23
CA LEU A 158 7.98 11.80 4.84
C LEU A 158 9.04 12.52 4.00
N GLN A 159 9.31 12.00 2.80
CA GLN A 159 10.31 12.61 1.93
C GLN A 159 9.98 12.39 0.45
N TRP A 160 10.04 13.48 -0.32
CA TRP A 160 10.08 13.41 -1.78
C TRP A 160 11.50 13.02 -2.21
N CYS A 161 11.62 11.92 -2.95
CA CYS A 161 12.89 11.29 -3.30
C CYS A 161 13.12 11.32 -4.81
N GLY A 162 14.26 11.83 -5.22
CA GLY A 162 14.77 11.73 -6.60
C GLY A 162 15.53 10.42 -6.85
N ALA A 163 16.06 10.24 -8.06
CA ALA A 163 16.82 9.04 -8.42
C ALA A 163 18.05 8.79 -7.52
N PRO A 164 18.86 9.83 -7.14
CA PRO A 164 20.02 9.63 -6.27
C PRO A 164 19.66 9.12 -4.87
N ASP A 165 18.50 9.53 -4.34
CA ASP A 165 18.06 9.17 -2.99
C ASP A 165 17.63 7.69 -2.88
N LEU A 166 17.33 7.07 -4.01
CA LEU A 166 16.81 5.69 -4.08
C LEU A 166 17.89 4.63 -3.89
N THR A 167 19.16 5.00 -3.94
CA THR A 167 20.29 4.07 -3.77
C THR A 167 20.38 3.47 -2.38
N SER A 168 19.77 4.11 -1.38
CA SER A 168 19.69 3.62 0.00
C SER A 168 18.48 2.70 0.26
N LEU A 169 17.61 2.51 -0.73
CA LEU A 169 16.44 1.65 -0.62
C LEU A 169 16.82 0.16 -0.78
N SER A 170 15.98 -0.71 -0.22
CA SER A 170 16.04 -2.12 -0.58
C SER A 170 15.74 -2.31 -2.08
N SER A 171 16.26 -3.40 -2.68
CA SER A 171 15.99 -3.70 -4.09
C SER A 171 14.49 -3.74 -4.40
N ALA A 172 13.69 -4.32 -3.51
CA ALA A 172 12.23 -4.39 -3.68
C ALA A 172 11.57 -3.00 -3.69
N ALA A 173 12.01 -2.09 -2.83
CA ALA A 173 11.50 -0.72 -2.81
C ALA A 173 11.94 0.06 -4.06
N ALA A 174 13.17 -0.10 -4.52
CA ALA A 174 13.68 0.53 -5.73
C ALA A 174 12.92 0.05 -6.99
N GLU A 175 12.63 -1.25 -7.10
CA GLU A 175 11.82 -1.81 -8.18
C GLU A 175 10.38 -1.28 -8.17
N LEU A 176 9.76 -1.18 -6.99
CA LEU A 176 8.42 -0.63 -6.85
C LEU A 176 8.37 0.84 -7.30
N VAL A 177 9.37 1.64 -6.94
CA VAL A 177 9.51 3.03 -7.41
C VAL A 177 9.65 3.09 -8.94
N GLY A 178 10.43 2.19 -9.53
CA GLY A 178 10.56 2.09 -10.99
C GLY A 178 9.21 1.82 -11.67
N ARG A 179 8.42 0.89 -11.14
CA ARG A 179 7.07 0.59 -11.64
C ARG A 179 6.11 1.76 -11.46
N ALA A 180 6.16 2.45 -10.31
CA ALA A 180 5.31 3.60 -10.05
C ALA A 180 5.57 4.75 -11.04
N ARG A 181 6.84 5.06 -11.32
CA ARG A 181 7.23 6.07 -12.30
C ARG A 181 6.75 5.70 -13.70
N SER A 182 6.94 4.45 -14.13
CA SER A 182 6.45 3.96 -15.42
C SER A 182 4.93 4.09 -15.51
N ALA A 183 4.19 3.67 -14.49
CA ALA A 183 2.73 3.74 -14.47
C ALA A 183 2.22 5.19 -14.51
N ALA A 184 2.88 6.13 -13.83
CA ALA A 184 2.52 7.54 -13.84
C ALA A 184 2.72 8.19 -15.23
N THR A 185 3.79 7.85 -15.95
CA THR A 185 4.07 8.40 -17.30
C THR A 185 3.09 7.93 -18.38
N TRP A 186 2.44 6.80 -18.18
CA TRP A 186 1.47 6.26 -19.15
C TRP A 186 0.10 6.95 -19.11
N ARG A 187 -0.12 7.86 -18.17
CA ARG A 187 -1.43 8.46 -17.89
C ARG A 187 -1.47 9.99 -17.95
N CYS A 188 -0.38 10.60 -18.46
CA CYS A 188 -0.32 12.03 -18.75
C CYS A 188 -0.75 12.34 -20.17
#